data_7c08c00f03efbfbcc62ae2795e67ee8e
#
_entry.id   7c08c00f03efbfbcc62ae2795e67ee8e
#
_cell.length_a   1.000
_cell.length_b   1.000
_cell.length_c   1.000
_cell.angle_alpha   90.00
_cell.angle_beta   90.00
_cell.angle_gamma   90.00
#
_symmetry.space_group_name_H-M   'P 1'
#
loop_
_entity.id
_entity.type
_entity.pdbx_description
1 polymer ?
#
loop_
_entity_poly.entity_id
_entity_poly.type
_entity_poly.pdbx_seq_one_letter_code
_entity_poly.pdbx_strand_id
1 'polypeptide(L)'
;MRKLVKNVLAMLIVGGTAVVMGNGTVSASNGIGINEQNFPDAQIRQIAAQYDSNKDQILDTSEQKKLTELIVIETTENTGVQGNVIRTAKGITSFKGVEYFAELKSISVGQSGKPQSSYKIASDLFQYTKQVKTIRVNYAYADPVDARYKDSDKQMLAKNTSIVIDDSMQCESLSLKGVQVQKMQIVSKKMKKLLIKTCNLPDEYTINTPNLQTLGLK
;
A
#
# COMPACT_ATOMS: atom_id res chain seq x y z
N MET A 1 -29.16 39.05 46.77
CA MET A 1 -27.96 38.24 46.98
C MET A 1 -27.65 37.47 45.68
N ARG A 2 -26.71 37.96 44.90
CA ARG A 2 -26.29 37.32 43.63
C ARG A 2 -25.04 36.49 43.90
N LYS A 3 -25.11 35.17 43.72
CA LYS A 3 -23.94 34.26 43.78
C LYS A 3 -23.23 34.26 42.44
N LEU A 4 -21.97 34.72 42.48
CA LEU A 4 -21.02 34.67 41.37
C LEU A 4 -20.49 33.25 41.27
N VAL A 5 -20.70 32.59 40.15
CA VAL A 5 -20.06 31.31 39.82
C VAL A 5 -18.75 31.64 39.08
N LYS A 6 -17.62 31.34 39.71
CA LYS A 6 -16.28 31.44 39.08
C LYS A 6 -16.00 30.16 38.33
N ASN A 7 -15.94 30.25 37.01
CA ASN A 7 -15.40 29.18 36.18
C ASN A 7 -13.88 29.20 36.29
N VAL A 8 -13.31 28.15 36.87
CA VAL A 8 -11.86 27.91 36.85
C VAL A 8 -11.56 27.10 35.60
N LEU A 9 -10.95 27.75 34.62
CA LEU A 9 -10.40 27.11 33.44
C LEU A 9 -9.01 26.54 33.83
N ALA A 10 -8.95 25.22 34.04
CA ALA A 10 -7.67 24.53 34.25
C ALA A 10 -6.92 24.41 32.92
N MET A 11 -5.92 25.25 32.73
CA MET A 11 -4.96 25.13 31.62
C MET A 11 -3.93 24.07 32.00
N LEU A 12 -4.02 22.91 31.34
CA LEU A 12 -3.01 21.86 31.47
C LEU A 12 -1.79 22.25 30.62
N ILE A 13 -0.77 22.83 31.25
CA ILE A 13 0.54 23.06 30.62
C ILE A 13 1.30 21.74 30.71
N VAL A 14 1.33 21.01 29.59
CA VAL A 14 2.26 19.89 29.42
C VAL A 14 3.65 20.51 29.20
N GLY A 15 4.45 20.50 30.25
CA GLY A 15 5.85 20.96 30.22
C GLY A 15 6.69 20.07 29.32
N GLY A 16 6.98 20.53 28.12
CA GLY A 16 8.04 20.00 27.29
C GLY A 16 9.39 20.49 27.85
N THR A 17 10.20 19.61 28.41
CA THR A 17 11.59 19.88 28.70
C THR A 17 12.35 20.11 27.40
N ALA A 18 12.58 21.37 27.06
CA ALA A 18 13.52 21.75 26.02
C ALA A 18 14.93 21.47 26.51
N VAL A 19 15.54 20.40 26.03
CA VAL A 19 16.98 20.19 26.16
C VAL A 19 17.65 21.10 25.12
N VAL A 20 18.14 22.25 25.56
CA VAL A 20 19.00 23.11 24.74
C VAL A 20 20.37 22.46 24.70
N MET A 21 20.70 21.82 23.62
CA MET A 21 22.04 21.36 23.29
C MET A 21 22.48 22.02 21.99
N GLY A 22 23.49 22.86 22.11
CA GLY A 22 24.45 23.25 21.05
C GLY A 22 23.90 23.99 19.85
N ASN A 23 24.53 25.10 19.51
CA ASN A 23 24.37 25.92 18.30
C ASN A 23 24.64 25.09 17.02
N GLY A 24 23.70 24.21 16.65
CA GLY A 24 23.57 23.70 15.31
C GLY A 24 22.36 24.36 14.71
N THR A 25 22.51 25.02 13.59
CA THR A 25 21.37 25.45 12.76
C THR A 25 20.51 24.21 12.46
N VAL A 26 19.37 24.09 13.15
CA VAL A 26 18.36 23.10 12.80
C VAL A 26 17.83 23.54 11.45
N SER A 27 18.43 23.01 10.40
CA SER A 27 17.83 23.01 9.07
C SER A 27 16.52 22.27 9.22
N ALA A 28 15.39 22.94 9.00
CA ALA A 28 14.10 22.25 8.96
C ALA A 28 14.23 21.16 7.89
N SER A 29 14.30 19.91 8.32
CA SER A 29 14.41 18.79 7.38
C SER A 29 13.11 18.76 6.59
N ASN A 30 13.18 18.91 5.27
CA ASN A 30 12.06 18.74 4.35
C ASN A 30 11.67 17.26 4.25
N GLY A 31 11.61 16.56 5.39
CA GLY A 31 11.34 15.14 5.47
C GLY A 31 9.96 14.82 6.02
N ILE A 32 9.57 13.57 5.89
CA ILE A 32 8.29 13.01 6.36
C ILE A 32 8.52 12.26 7.66
N GLY A 33 7.90 12.67 8.76
CA GLY A 33 7.99 11.98 10.04
C GLY A 33 7.48 10.54 9.94
N ILE A 34 8.26 9.57 10.45
CA ILE A 34 7.92 8.15 10.48
C ILE A 34 7.04 7.88 11.70
N ASN A 35 5.75 8.11 11.57
CA ASN A 35 4.75 8.00 12.62
C ASN A 35 3.44 7.41 12.10
N GLU A 36 2.47 7.17 12.98
CA GLU A 36 1.18 6.57 12.62
C GLU A 36 0.30 7.48 11.76
N GLN A 37 0.46 8.76 11.83
CA GLN A 37 -0.30 9.71 11.01
C GLN A 37 0.09 9.60 9.54
N ASN A 38 1.39 9.49 9.25
CA ASN A 38 1.94 9.42 7.90
C ASN A 38 1.98 7.97 7.36
N PHE A 39 2.22 6.99 8.23
CA PHE A 39 2.33 5.57 7.94
C PHE A 39 1.44 4.77 8.92
N PRO A 40 0.12 4.74 8.74
CA PRO A 40 -0.79 4.09 9.69
C PRO A 40 -0.58 2.57 9.79
N ASP A 41 -0.24 1.90 8.69
CA ASP A 41 0.11 0.49 8.73
C ASP A 41 1.50 0.29 9.34
N ALA A 42 1.59 -0.57 10.36
CA ALA A 42 2.83 -0.80 11.09
C ALA A 42 3.95 -1.39 10.22
N GLN A 43 3.60 -2.19 9.21
CA GLN A 43 4.59 -2.83 8.33
C GLN A 43 5.09 -1.85 7.26
N ILE A 44 4.22 -0.99 6.72
CA ILE A 44 4.64 0.11 5.85
C ILE A 44 5.52 1.09 6.64
N ARG A 45 5.18 1.37 7.90
CA ARG A 45 6.02 2.20 8.79
C ARG A 45 7.39 1.56 9.05
N GLN A 46 7.46 0.22 9.20
CA GLN A 46 8.73 -0.49 9.31
C GLN A 46 9.57 -0.41 8.03
N ILE A 47 8.95 -0.42 6.83
CA ILE A 47 9.67 -0.13 5.58
C ILE A 47 10.30 1.26 5.66
N ALA A 48 9.54 2.30 6.01
CA ALA A 48 10.07 3.65 6.14
C ALA A 48 11.26 3.71 7.12
N ALA A 49 11.13 3.07 8.28
CA ALA A 49 12.19 3.03 9.29
C ALA A 49 13.47 2.29 8.82
N GLN A 50 13.38 1.34 7.87
CA GLN A 50 14.58 0.70 7.31
C GLN A 50 15.34 1.59 6.34
N TYR A 51 14.67 2.55 5.73
CA TYR A 51 15.28 3.53 4.82
C TYR A 51 15.73 4.81 5.53
N ASP A 52 15.33 5.03 6.77
CA ASP A 52 15.84 6.07 7.68
C ASP A 52 17.27 5.70 8.10
N SER A 53 18.25 6.23 7.38
CA SER A 53 19.65 5.85 7.50
C SER A 53 20.33 6.49 8.70
N ASN A 54 19.91 7.69 9.08
CA ASN A 54 20.44 8.46 10.19
C ASN A 54 19.69 8.21 11.51
N LYS A 55 18.54 7.47 11.43
CA LYS A 55 17.68 7.09 12.56
C LYS A 55 17.09 8.27 13.34
N ASP A 56 16.77 9.36 12.62
CA ASP A 56 16.14 10.55 13.21
C ASP A 56 14.61 10.49 13.20
N GLN A 57 14.02 9.37 12.72
CA GLN A 57 12.59 9.14 12.53
C GLN A 57 11.94 10.07 11.50
N ILE A 58 12.75 10.58 10.59
CA ILE A 58 12.31 11.40 9.46
C ILE A 58 12.80 10.75 8.18
N LEU A 59 11.91 10.50 7.25
CA LEU A 59 12.26 10.04 5.91
C LEU A 59 12.61 11.28 5.07
N ASP A 60 13.89 11.60 4.96
CA ASP A 60 14.37 12.74 4.18
C ASP A 60 14.25 12.52 2.66
N THR A 61 14.46 13.56 1.87
CA THR A 61 14.32 13.50 0.40
C THR A 61 15.26 12.48 -0.24
N SER A 62 16.44 12.24 0.33
CA SER A 62 17.40 11.26 -0.18
C SER A 62 16.95 9.84 0.12
N GLU A 63 16.35 9.64 1.26
CA GLU A 63 15.83 8.35 1.75
C GLU A 63 14.54 7.95 1.03
N GLN A 64 13.65 8.92 0.75
CA GLN A 64 12.46 8.73 -0.04
C GLN A 64 12.74 8.17 -1.45
N LYS A 65 13.94 8.34 -1.98
CA LYS A 65 14.35 7.85 -3.29
C LYS A 65 14.91 6.43 -3.28
N LYS A 66 15.19 5.85 -2.13
CA LYS A 66 15.87 4.56 -2.03
C LYS A 66 14.96 3.36 -2.33
N LEU A 67 13.67 3.44 -2.01
CA LEU A 67 12.72 2.37 -2.30
C LEU A 67 12.22 2.49 -3.73
N THR A 68 12.60 1.54 -4.59
CA THR A 68 12.18 1.49 -6.00
C THR A 68 11.18 0.39 -6.31
N GLU A 69 11.10 -0.61 -5.45
CA GLU A 69 10.15 -1.73 -5.52
C GLU A 69 9.66 -2.09 -4.12
N LEU A 70 8.36 -2.38 -3.98
CA LEU A 70 7.75 -2.88 -2.75
C LEU A 70 7.08 -4.23 -3.04
N ILE A 71 7.38 -5.23 -2.23
CA ILE A 71 6.80 -6.57 -2.34
C ILE A 71 6.06 -6.89 -1.04
N VAL A 72 4.77 -7.16 -1.14
CA VAL A 72 3.94 -7.61 -0.02
C VAL A 72 3.51 -9.04 -0.28
N ILE A 73 3.87 -9.94 0.63
CA ILE A 73 3.55 -11.36 0.56
C ILE A 73 2.72 -11.73 1.78
N GLU A 74 1.46 -12.04 1.55
CA GLU A 74 0.62 -12.62 2.59
C GLU A 74 0.97 -14.09 2.77
N THR A 75 1.21 -14.49 4.00
CA THR A 75 1.70 -15.84 4.35
C THR A 75 1.14 -16.26 5.70
N THR A 76 1.10 -17.57 5.96
CA THR A 76 0.72 -18.11 7.26
C THR A 76 1.87 -18.13 8.26
N GLU A 77 3.10 -17.99 7.77
CA GLU A 77 4.32 -18.17 8.54
C GLU A 77 5.28 -16.99 8.31
N ASN A 78 6.21 -16.78 9.25
CA ASN A 78 7.32 -15.83 9.13
C ASN A 78 6.89 -14.40 8.75
N THR A 79 6.17 -13.77 9.65
CA THR A 79 5.82 -12.35 9.48
C THR A 79 7.03 -11.45 9.75
N GLY A 80 7.15 -10.36 9.00
CA GLY A 80 8.21 -9.38 9.19
C GLY A 80 8.52 -8.56 7.95
N VAL A 81 9.40 -7.60 8.12
CA VAL A 81 9.87 -6.70 7.08
C VAL A 81 11.37 -6.88 6.89
N GLN A 82 11.79 -7.11 5.66
CA GLN A 82 13.20 -7.25 5.31
C GLN A 82 13.49 -6.57 3.97
N GLY A 83 14.30 -5.52 4.00
CA GLY A 83 14.56 -4.70 2.81
C GLY A 83 13.25 -4.13 2.24
N ASN A 84 12.95 -4.44 1.00
CA ASN A 84 11.73 -4.04 0.30
C ASN A 84 10.59 -5.07 0.38
N VAL A 85 10.71 -6.11 1.20
CA VAL A 85 9.74 -7.22 1.29
C VAL A 85 9.05 -7.22 2.63
N ILE A 86 7.73 -7.20 2.60
CA ILE A 86 6.85 -7.42 3.75
C ILE A 86 6.28 -8.83 3.66
N ARG A 87 6.43 -9.62 4.73
CA ARG A 87 5.71 -10.89 4.92
C ARG A 87 4.72 -10.73 6.05
N THR A 88 3.45 -11.01 5.80
CA THR A 88 2.39 -10.72 6.76
C THR A 88 1.31 -11.80 6.78
N ALA A 89 0.86 -12.18 7.97
CA ALA A 89 -0.28 -13.07 8.14
C ALA A 89 -1.62 -12.32 8.18
N LYS A 90 -1.59 -10.98 8.34
CA LYS A 90 -2.79 -10.17 8.52
C LYS A 90 -3.12 -9.28 7.31
N GLY A 91 -2.23 -9.25 6.30
CA GLY A 91 -2.31 -8.30 5.19
C GLY A 91 -1.87 -6.89 5.59
N ILE A 92 -1.90 -5.99 4.61
CA ILE A 92 -1.70 -4.55 4.79
C ILE A 92 -3.06 -3.90 4.98
N THR A 93 -3.20 -3.08 6.02
CA THR A 93 -4.45 -2.38 6.35
C THR A 93 -4.62 -1.06 5.61
N SER A 94 -3.51 -0.41 5.26
CA SER A 94 -3.46 0.81 4.47
C SER A 94 -2.11 0.96 3.77
N PHE A 95 -2.13 1.41 2.52
CA PHE A 95 -0.93 1.76 1.75
C PHE A 95 -0.53 3.23 1.91
N LYS A 96 -1.24 4.00 2.77
CA LYS A 96 -0.83 5.38 3.07
C LYS A 96 0.61 5.43 3.57
N GLY A 97 1.38 6.36 3.05
CA GLY A 97 2.82 6.50 3.29
C GLY A 97 3.68 5.98 2.13
N VAL A 98 3.13 5.08 1.31
CA VAL A 98 3.83 4.57 0.12
C VAL A 98 4.06 5.68 -0.92
N GLU A 99 3.19 6.67 -0.98
CA GLU A 99 3.30 7.85 -1.85
C GLU A 99 4.53 8.72 -1.56
N TYR A 100 5.10 8.60 -0.37
CA TYR A 100 6.32 9.34 -0.01
C TYR A 100 7.60 8.76 -0.62
N PHE A 101 7.57 7.52 -1.10
CA PHE A 101 8.70 6.94 -1.83
C PHE A 101 8.68 7.37 -3.29
N ALA A 102 9.33 8.50 -3.58
CA ALA A 102 9.25 9.18 -4.87
C ALA A 102 9.75 8.36 -6.07
N GLU A 103 10.69 7.43 -5.86
CA GLU A 103 11.24 6.55 -6.90
C GLU A 103 10.63 5.15 -6.93
N LEU A 104 9.54 4.93 -6.19
CA LEU A 104 8.85 3.64 -6.21
C LEU A 104 8.19 3.41 -7.58
N LYS A 105 8.72 2.46 -8.32
CA LYS A 105 8.31 2.13 -9.70
C LYS A 105 7.44 0.88 -9.79
N SER A 106 7.60 -0.02 -8.83
CA SER A 106 6.90 -1.31 -8.86
C SER A 106 6.36 -1.66 -7.48
N ILE A 107 5.11 -2.14 -7.46
CA ILE A 107 4.52 -2.76 -6.28
C ILE A 107 3.92 -4.12 -6.65
N SER A 108 4.19 -5.11 -5.83
CA SER A 108 3.63 -6.44 -5.95
C SER A 108 2.95 -6.82 -4.65
N VAL A 109 1.67 -7.17 -4.71
CA VAL A 109 0.88 -7.64 -3.57
C VAL A 109 0.34 -9.01 -3.90
N GLY A 110 0.53 -9.97 -3.02
CA GLY A 110 0.05 -11.31 -3.29
C GLY A 110 0.23 -12.26 -2.11
N GLN A 111 -0.03 -13.54 -2.37
CA GLN A 111 0.10 -14.59 -1.38
C GLN A 111 1.23 -15.56 -1.71
N SER A 112 1.74 -16.22 -0.66
CA SER A 112 2.64 -17.35 -0.74
C SER A 112 2.22 -18.43 0.25
N GLY A 113 2.24 -19.69 -0.20
CA GLY A 113 1.87 -20.84 0.65
C GLY A 113 0.42 -21.29 0.48
N LYS A 114 -0.10 -22.00 1.48
CA LYS A 114 -1.46 -22.51 1.45
C LYS A 114 -2.47 -21.37 1.46
N PRO A 115 -3.49 -21.42 0.59
CA PRO A 115 -4.48 -20.38 0.52
C PRO A 115 -5.26 -20.25 1.83
N GLN A 116 -5.45 -19.03 2.28
CA GLN A 116 -6.36 -18.70 3.38
C GLN A 116 -7.68 -18.19 2.83
N SER A 117 -8.77 -18.47 3.53
CA SER A 117 -10.14 -18.22 3.06
C SER A 117 -10.56 -16.75 2.97
N SER A 118 -9.68 -15.80 3.30
CA SER A 118 -10.08 -14.39 3.36
C SER A 118 -8.92 -13.41 3.22
N TYR A 119 -8.32 -13.34 2.05
CA TYR A 119 -7.44 -12.22 1.73
C TYR A 119 -8.26 -10.97 1.40
N LYS A 120 -7.83 -9.84 1.93
CA LYS A 120 -8.39 -8.53 1.58
C LYS A 120 -7.24 -7.63 1.16
N ILE A 121 -7.30 -7.16 -0.06
CA ILE A 121 -6.41 -6.08 -0.50
C ILE A 121 -6.90 -4.79 0.15
N ALA A 122 -6.01 -4.02 0.77
CA ALA A 122 -6.37 -2.72 1.30
C ALA A 122 -6.98 -1.86 0.19
N SER A 123 -8.14 -1.27 0.47
CA SER A 123 -8.95 -0.54 -0.53
C SER A 123 -8.26 0.70 -1.08
N ASP A 124 -7.24 1.19 -0.40
CA ASP A 124 -6.48 2.40 -0.72
C ASP A 124 -5.19 2.13 -1.51
N LEU A 125 -4.92 0.88 -1.92
CA LEU A 125 -3.73 0.54 -2.72
C LEU A 125 -3.56 1.49 -3.91
N PHE A 126 -4.59 1.67 -4.74
CA PHE A 126 -4.51 2.52 -5.93
C PHE A 126 -4.49 4.01 -5.61
N GLN A 127 -5.01 4.40 -4.45
CA GLN A 127 -5.01 5.79 -3.99
C GLN A 127 -3.60 6.31 -3.68
N TYR A 128 -2.78 5.47 -3.03
CA TYR A 128 -1.44 5.84 -2.54
C TYR A 128 -0.28 5.33 -3.41
N THR A 129 -0.59 4.79 -4.60
CA THR A 129 0.42 4.30 -5.55
C THR A 129 0.42 5.04 -6.88
N LYS A 130 0.07 6.33 -6.87
CA LYS A 130 -0.08 7.13 -8.11
C LYS A 130 1.21 7.26 -8.91
N GLN A 131 2.38 7.27 -8.26
CA GLN A 131 3.70 7.33 -8.88
C GLN A 131 4.17 6.01 -9.48
N VAL A 132 3.51 4.89 -9.10
CA VAL A 132 3.95 3.54 -9.46
C VAL A 132 3.62 3.23 -10.91
N LYS A 133 4.60 2.73 -11.67
CA LYS A 133 4.44 2.34 -13.06
C LYS A 133 3.93 0.92 -13.25
N THR A 134 4.27 0.02 -12.35
CA THR A 134 3.89 -1.39 -12.43
C THR A 134 3.22 -1.85 -11.14
N ILE A 135 1.98 -2.28 -11.26
CA ILE A 135 1.20 -2.83 -10.14
C ILE A 135 0.85 -4.28 -10.46
N ARG A 136 1.23 -5.18 -9.56
CA ARG A 136 0.89 -6.62 -9.64
C ARG A 136 0.12 -7.02 -8.41
N VAL A 137 -1.04 -7.62 -8.63
CA VAL A 137 -1.87 -8.21 -7.57
C VAL A 137 -2.09 -9.68 -7.92
N ASN A 138 -1.52 -10.60 -7.12
CA ASN A 138 -1.55 -12.02 -7.40
C ASN A 138 -1.98 -12.83 -6.18
N TYR A 139 -3.23 -13.21 -6.17
CA TYR A 139 -3.84 -14.06 -5.15
C TYR A 139 -4.27 -15.45 -5.69
N ALA A 140 -3.91 -15.75 -6.92
CA ALA A 140 -4.18 -17.07 -7.45
C ALA A 140 -3.24 -18.11 -6.85
N TYR A 141 -3.78 -19.25 -6.54
CA TYR A 141 -3.00 -20.41 -6.15
C TYR A 141 -2.21 -20.94 -7.35
N ALA A 142 -0.93 -21.21 -7.16
CA ALA A 142 -0.03 -21.53 -8.26
C ALA A 142 0.11 -23.02 -8.55
N ASP A 143 -0.53 -23.90 -7.78
CA ASP A 143 -0.37 -25.35 -7.95
C ASP A 143 -1.52 -25.98 -8.73
N PRO A 144 -1.37 -26.21 -10.05
CA PRO A 144 -2.37 -26.89 -10.85
C PRO A 144 -2.40 -28.41 -10.61
N VAL A 145 -1.48 -28.96 -9.82
CA VAL A 145 -1.29 -30.42 -9.69
C VAL A 145 -2.09 -31.04 -8.55
N ASP A 146 -2.48 -30.25 -7.55
CA ASP A 146 -3.24 -30.78 -6.44
C ASP A 146 -4.75 -30.78 -6.72
N ALA A 147 -5.25 -31.94 -7.20
CA ALA A 147 -6.66 -32.15 -7.52
C ALA A 147 -7.62 -31.88 -6.34
N ARG A 148 -7.09 -31.83 -5.10
CA ARG A 148 -7.89 -31.52 -3.89
C ARG A 148 -8.35 -30.07 -3.84
N TYR A 149 -7.78 -29.19 -4.65
CA TYR A 149 -8.07 -27.75 -4.65
C TYR A 149 -8.82 -27.26 -5.89
N LYS A 150 -9.25 -28.17 -6.79
CA LYS A 150 -9.98 -27.77 -8.02
C LYS A 150 -11.28 -27.00 -7.75
N ASP A 151 -11.97 -27.29 -6.64
CA ASP A 151 -13.18 -26.57 -6.27
C ASP A 151 -12.92 -25.35 -5.35
N SER A 152 -11.74 -25.27 -4.76
CA SER A 152 -11.33 -24.15 -3.91
C SER A 152 -10.85 -22.93 -4.68
N ASP A 153 -10.50 -23.08 -5.96
CA ASP A 153 -10.07 -21.96 -6.83
C ASP A 153 -11.10 -20.83 -6.89
N LYS A 154 -12.40 -21.17 -6.77
CA LYS A 154 -13.48 -20.20 -6.73
C LYS A 154 -13.65 -19.49 -5.39
N GLN A 155 -13.13 -20.04 -4.30
CA GLN A 155 -13.32 -19.52 -2.93
C GLN A 155 -12.19 -18.63 -2.44
N MET A 156 -11.05 -18.60 -3.13
CA MET A 156 -9.80 -18.00 -2.65
C MET A 156 -9.41 -16.70 -3.35
N LEU A 157 -10.35 -16.09 -4.02
CA LEU A 157 -10.10 -14.77 -4.59
C LEU A 157 -10.04 -13.72 -3.49
N ALA A 158 -9.02 -12.88 -3.51
CA ALA A 158 -8.99 -11.72 -2.66
C ALA A 158 -10.25 -10.88 -2.91
N LYS A 159 -10.98 -10.58 -1.84
CA LYS A 159 -12.30 -9.96 -1.93
C LYS A 159 -12.23 -8.44 -1.81
N ASN A 160 -13.27 -7.78 -2.27
CA ASN A 160 -13.54 -6.36 -2.04
C ASN A 160 -12.51 -5.40 -2.65
N THR A 161 -12.01 -5.72 -3.83
CA THR A 161 -11.03 -4.86 -4.50
C THR A 161 -11.76 -3.85 -5.38
N SER A 162 -11.53 -2.57 -5.10
CA SER A 162 -11.90 -1.47 -6.00
C SER A 162 -10.66 -1.04 -6.78
N ILE A 163 -10.75 -1.06 -8.11
CA ILE A 163 -9.68 -0.70 -9.02
C ILE A 163 -10.10 0.56 -9.75
N VAL A 164 -9.45 1.68 -9.41
CA VAL A 164 -9.65 2.96 -10.08
C VAL A 164 -8.30 3.46 -10.55
N ILE A 165 -8.10 3.51 -11.86
CA ILE A 165 -6.90 4.01 -12.50
C ILE A 165 -7.31 5.09 -13.50
N ASP A 166 -6.73 6.27 -13.36
CA ASP A 166 -6.95 7.42 -14.23
C ASP A 166 -5.62 8.03 -14.70
N ASP A 167 -5.71 9.09 -15.49
CA ASP A 167 -4.53 9.78 -16.04
C ASP A 167 -3.65 10.48 -14.98
N SER A 168 -4.10 10.63 -13.72
CA SER A 168 -3.27 11.14 -12.63
C SER A 168 -2.23 10.12 -12.18
N MET A 169 -2.50 8.82 -12.39
CA MET A 169 -1.58 7.75 -12.06
C MET A 169 -0.51 7.55 -13.14
N GLN A 170 0.67 7.09 -12.74
CA GLN A 170 1.76 6.73 -13.66
C GLN A 170 1.71 5.26 -14.10
N CYS A 171 0.63 4.55 -13.83
CA CYS A 171 0.52 3.11 -14.08
C CYS A 171 0.54 2.78 -15.58
N GLU A 172 1.63 2.16 -16.01
CA GLU A 172 1.83 1.67 -17.36
C GLU A 172 1.49 0.18 -17.50
N SER A 173 1.58 -0.58 -16.40
CA SER A 173 1.33 -2.01 -16.39
C SER A 173 0.54 -2.42 -15.15
N LEU A 174 -0.63 -3.03 -15.37
CA LEU A 174 -1.44 -3.65 -14.34
C LEU A 174 -1.58 -5.15 -14.61
N SER A 175 -1.32 -5.96 -13.60
CA SER A 175 -1.58 -7.40 -13.62
C SER A 175 -2.42 -7.79 -12.40
N LEU A 176 -3.58 -8.35 -12.66
CA LEU A 176 -4.51 -8.87 -11.65
C LEU A 176 -4.65 -10.36 -11.84
N LYS A 177 -4.50 -11.14 -10.76
CA LYS A 177 -4.70 -12.58 -10.78
C LYS A 177 -5.34 -13.05 -9.47
N GLY A 178 -6.41 -13.84 -9.56
CA GLY A 178 -7.09 -14.40 -8.40
C GLY A 178 -7.78 -13.34 -7.52
N VAL A 179 -8.44 -12.34 -8.13
CA VAL A 179 -9.05 -11.21 -7.43
C VAL A 179 -10.54 -11.14 -7.74
N GLN A 180 -11.36 -10.97 -6.71
CA GLN A 180 -12.76 -10.58 -6.86
C GLN A 180 -12.85 -9.05 -6.86
N VAL A 181 -13.15 -8.47 -8.01
CA VAL A 181 -13.23 -7.03 -8.21
C VAL A 181 -14.67 -6.58 -7.99
N GLN A 182 -14.88 -5.61 -7.11
CA GLN A 182 -16.20 -5.01 -6.90
C GLN A 182 -16.47 -3.81 -7.79
N LYS A 183 -15.43 -3.03 -8.07
CA LYS A 183 -15.50 -1.88 -8.96
C LYS A 183 -14.25 -1.84 -9.81
N MET A 184 -14.42 -1.66 -11.13
CA MET A 184 -13.28 -1.49 -12.03
C MET A 184 -13.52 -0.33 -12.98
N GLN A 185 -12.67 0.66 -12.90
CA GLN A 185 -12.63 1.79 -13.80
C GLN A 185 -11.17 2.07 -14.16
N ILE A 186 -10.80 1.79 -15.40
CA ILE A 186 -9.46 2.01 -15.93
C ILE A 186 -9.58 2.95 -17.13
N VAL A 187 -9.25 4.22 -16.91
CA VAL A 187 -9.30 5.27 -17.94
C VAL A 187 -7.93 5.94 -17.96
N SER A 188 -7.02 5.44 -18.79
CA SER A 188 -5.63 5.93 -18.78
C SER A 188 -4.96 5.84 -20.14
N LYS A 189 -4.39 6.96 -20.57
CA LYS A 189 -3.54 7.05 -21.78
C LYS A 189 -2.14 6.47 -21.53
N LYS A 190 -1.74 6.27 -20.27
CA LYS A 190 -0.43 5.75 -19.88
C LYS A 190 -0.38 4.22 -19.86
N MET A 191 -1.54 3.56 -19.76
CA MET A 191 -1.63 2.11 -19.69
C MET A 191 -1.16 1.46 -21.00
N LYS A 192 -0.12 0.63 -20.92
CA LYS A 192 0.47 -0.14 -22.02
C LYS A 192 0.18 -1.62 -21.93
N LYS A 193 0.04 -2.14 -20.69
CA LYS A 193 -0.15 -3.57 -20.44
C LYS A 193 -1.23 -3.79 -19.39
N LEU A 194 -2.25 -4.57 -19.74
CA LEU A 194 -3.33 -4.98 -18.85
C LEU A 194 -3.51 -6.50 -18.91
N LEU A 195 -3.26 -7.17 -17.80
CA LEU A 195 -3.45 -8.61 -17.64
C LEU A 195 -4.46 -8.87 -16.52
N ILE A 196 -5.55 -9.53 -16.85
CA ILE A 196 -6.59 -9.94 -15.90
C ILE A 196 -6.79 -11.45 -16.07
N LYS A 197 -6.44 -12.23 -15.05
CA LYS A 197 -6.50 -13.69 -15.10
C LYS A 197 -7.19 -14.23 -13.87
N THR A 198 -8.10 -15.20 -14.08
CA THR A 198 -8.79 -15.89 -12.96
C THR A 198 -9.39 -14.88 -11.97
N CYS A 199 -10.01 -13.81 -12.50
CA CYS A 199 -10.64 -12.75 -11.70
C CYS A 199 -12.16 -12.79 -11.92
N ASN A 200 -12.91 -12.49 -10.86
CA ASN A 200 -14.33 -12.18 -10.98
C ASN A 200 -14.48 -10.68 -11.15
N LEU A 201 -14.98 -10.26 -12.28
CA LEU A 201 -15.22 -8.84 -12.57
C LEU A 201 -16.66 -8.46 -12.19
N PRO A 202 -16.95 -7.20 -11.87
CA PRO A 202 -18.31 -6.71 -11.72
C PRO A 202 -19.06 -6.76 -13.06
N ASP A 203 -20.38 -6.77 -13.01
CA ASP A 203 -21.23 -6.78 -14.22
C ASP A 203 -20.99 -5.53 -15.08
N GLU A 204 -20.71 -4.40 -14.42
CA GLU A 204 -20.38 -3.16 -15.10
C GLU A 204 -18.94 -2.73 -14.78
N TYR A 205 -18.15 -2.51 -15.80
CA TYR A 205 -16.79 -1.97 -15.67
C TYR A 205 -16.40 -1.11 -16.88
N THR A 206 -15.43 -0.25 -16.68
CA THR A 206 -14.91 0.62 -17.73
C THR A 206 -13.43 0.35 -17.96
N ILE A 207 -13.05 0.08 -19.21
CA ILE A 207 -11.66 0.06 -19.67
C ILE A 207 -11.57 0.96 -20.90
N ASN A 208 -10.88 2.09 -20.77
CA ASN A 208 -10.56 3.02 -21.84
C ASN A 208 -9.06 3.33 -21.79
N THR A 209 -8.29 2.62 -22.59
CA THR A 209 -6.82 2.66 -22.58
C THR A 209 -6.32 2.72 -24.03
N PRO A 210 -6.36 3.90 -24.69
CA PRO A 210 -6.12 4.04 -26.12
C PRO A 210 -4.70 3.62 -26.55
N ASN A 211 -3.73 3.62 -25.64
CA ASN A 211 -2.35 3.25 -25.92
C ASN A 211 -1.99 1.82 -25.49
N LEU A 212 -2.99 0.98 -25.24
CA LEU A 212 -2.77 -0.39 -24.78
C LEU A 212 -2.10 -1.24 -25.85
N GLN A 213 -0.96 -1.83 -25.51
CA GLN A 213 -0.16 -2.70 -26.38
C GLN A 213 -0.41 -4.18 -26.10
N THR A 214 -0.75 -4.52 -24.86
CA THR A 214 -0.97 -5.90 -24.44
C THR A 214 -2.23 -5.99 -23.59
N LEU A 215 -3.18 -6.80 -24.05
CA LEU A 215 -4.38 -7.17 -23.30
C LEU A 215 -4.41 -8.69 -23.12
N GLY A 216 -4.51 -9.14 -21.89
CA GLY A 216 -4.73 -10.56 -21.56
C GLY A 216 -5.93 -10.70 -20.63
N LEU A 217 -6.99 -11.29 -21.12
CA LEU A 217 -8.19 -11.66 -20.36
C LEU A 217 -8.30 -13.19 -20.37
N LYS A 218 -8.30 -13.83 -19.18
CA LYS A 218 -8.49 -15.30 -19.04
C LYS A 218 -9.24 -15.62 -17.75
#